data_855572d564affa42546765578a413a97
#
_entry.id   855572d564affa42546765578a413a97
#
_cell.length_a   1.000
_cell.length_b   1.000
_cell.length_c   1.000
_cell.angle_alpha   90.00
_cell.angle_beta   90.00
_cell.angle_gamma   90.00
#
_symmetry.space_group_name_H-M   'P 1'
#
loop_
_entity.id
_entity.type
_entity.pdbx_description
1 polymer ?
#
loop_
_entity_poly.entity_id
_entity_poly.type
_entity_poly.pdbx_seq_one_letter_code
_entity_poly.pdbx_strand_id
1 'polypeptide(L)'
;MRPKLVIFDCDGVIVDSEKLTNAVMRDNLAGYGLNLSIAQIMDLFVGGTMQGVMELARDMGAELSEAWLDEIYGEMFVALSRDVELVAGVDTVLDRLDAAGIPYAIGSNGPHAKMDITLTKTAIKARFEGRIYSREDVAAPKPAPDVYLKAAQDAGVAPADCVVIEDSASGARAAVAAKMRCFGFHADTPRKKLTPHCDALFARMSDLPDLLGV
;
A
#
# COMPACT_ATOMS: atom_id res chain seq x y z
N MET A 1 11.22 -6.61 -20.78
CA MET A 1 10.43 -7.86 -21.03
C MET A 1 9.07 -7.63 -20.39
N ARG A 2 7.99 -7.91 -21.12
CA ARG A 2 6.60 -7.73 -20.69
C ARG A 2 6.30 -8.68 -19.52
N PRO A 3 5.68 -8.23 -18.41
CA PRO A 3 5.36 -9.10 -17.28
C PRO A 3 4.25 -10.09 -17.63
N LYS A 4 4.23 -11.23 -16.94
CA LYS A 4 3.12 -12.19 -16.98
C LYS A 4 2.13 -11.99 -15.84
N LEU A 5 2.51 -11.21 -14.80
CA LEU A 5 1.67 -10.79 -13.70
C LEU A 5 2.16 -9.42 -13.20
N VAL A 6 1.23 -8.52 -12.92
CA VAL A 6 1.51 -7.26 -12.21
C VAL A 6 0.89 -7.34 -10.82
N ILE A 7 1.69 -7.10 -9.77
CA ILE A 7 1.21 -7.11 -8.38
C ILE A 7 1.32 -5.69 -7.85
N PHE A 8 0.19 -5.10 -7.50
CA PHE A 8 0.14 -3.75 -6.95
C PHE A 8 0.15 -3.80 -5.42
N ASP A 9 0.87 -2.90 -4.77
CA ASP A 9 0.49 -2.53 -3.41
C ASP A 9 -0.89 -1.86 -3.43
N CYS A 10 -1.55 -1.78 -2.28
CA CYS A 10 -2.88 -1.21 -2.18
C CYS A 10 -2.83 0.28 -1.81
N ASP A 11 -2.27 0.58 -0.64
CA ASP A 11 -2.24 1.94 -0.07
C ASP A 11 -1.19 2.79 -0.77
N GLY A 12 -1.54 3.98 -1.24
CA GLY A 12 -0.63 4.86 -1.99
C GLY A 12 -0.39 4.45 -3.45
N VAL A 13 -0.85 3.26 -3.88
CA VAL A 13 -0.69 2.76 -5.26
C VAL A 13 -2.05 2.59 -5.96
N ILE A 14 -2.97 1.85 -5.36
CA ILE A 14 -4.34 1.68 -5.89
C ILE A 14 -5.26 2.76 -5.31
N VAL A 15 -5.23 2.98 -4.00
CA VAL A 15 -6.07 3.95 -3.28
C VAL A 15 -5.21 5.02 -2.60
N ASP A 16 -5.63 6.29 -2.70
CA ASP A 16 -5.00 7.44 -2.03
C ASP A 16 -5.50 7.52 -0.57
N SER A 17 -5.07 6.55 0.24
CA SER A 17 -5.52 6.41 1.63
C SER A 17 -4.63 7.15 2.64
N GLU A 18 -3.37 7.42 2.31
CA GLU A 18 -2.38 7.94 3.28
C GLU A 18 -2.74 9.33 3.79
N LYS A 19 -3.21 10.23 2.92
CA LYS A 19 -3.60 11.58 3.31
C LYS A 19 -4.74 11.57 4.34
N LEU A 20 -5.72 10.69 4.13
CA LEU A 20 -6.86 10.55 5.05
C LEU A 20 -6.44 9.94 6.38
N THR A 21 -5.70 8.84 6.35
CA THR A 21 -5.26 8.16 7.58
C THR A 21 -4.30 9.02 8.41
N ASN A 22 -3.41 9.77 7.77
CA ASN A 22 -2.52 10.71 8.45
C ASN A 22 -3.29 11.89 9.08
N ALA A 23 -4.35 12.39 8.42
CA ALA A 23 -5.21 13.43 8.99
C ALA A 23 -5.97 12.91 10.21
N VAL A 24 -6.56 11.72 10.12
CA VAL A 24 -7.24 11.06 11.26
C VAL A 24 -6.27 10.87 12.42
N MET A 25 -5.07 10.33 12.16
CA MET A 25 -4.06 10.13 13.20
C MET A 25 -3.65 11.43 13.88
N ARG A 26 -3.44 12.52 13.12
CA ARG A 26 -3.14 13.84 13.66
C ARG A 26 -4.24 14.32 14.61
N ASP A 27 -5.49 14.24 14.18
CA ASP A 27 -6.62 14.77 14.92
C ASP A 27 -6.93 13.93 16.17
N ASN A 28 -6.81 12.61 16.06
CA ASN A 28 -6.96 11.70 17.20
C ASN A 28 -5.86 11.95 18.25
N LEU A 29 -4.58 11.95 17.86
CA LEU A 29 -3.46 12.19 18.78
C LEU A 29 -3.53 13.59 19.44
N ALA A 30 -4.05 14.60 18.73
CA ALA A 30 -4.29 15.92 19.32
C ALA A 30 -5.31 15.86 20.46
N GLY A 31 -6.33 14.98 20.36
CA GLY A 31 -7.29 14.70 21.45
C GLY A 31 -6.62 14.10 22.70
N TYR A 32 -5.48 13.45 22.56
CA TYR A 32 -4.66 12.91 23.64
C TYR A 32 -3.47 13.81 24.03
N GLY A 33 -3.52 15.09 23.63
CA GLY A 33 -2.52 16.10 24.02
C GLY A 33 -1.27 16.15 23.15
N LEU A 34 -1.14 15.27 22.13
CA LEU A 34 0.02 15.23 21.24
C LEU A 34 -0.28 15.98 19.93
N ASN A 35 0.04 17.27 19.90
CA ASN A 35 -0.20 18.15 18.76
C ASN A 35 0.95 18.05 17.74
N LEU A 36 0.73 17.32 16.64
CA LEU A 36 1.70 17.12 15.56
C LEU A 36 1.17 17.68 14.24
N SER A 37 2.06 18.22 13.41
CA SER A 37 1.75 18.53 12.02
C SER A 37 1.69 17.24 11.18
N ILE A 38 1.04 17.28 10.01
CA ILE A 38 1.04 16.14 9.06
C ILE A 38 2.46 15.73 8.69
N ALA A 39 3.39 16.68 8.49
CA ALA A 39 4.77 16.38 8.18
C ALA A 39 5.46 15.57 9.29
N GLN A 40 5.20 15.92 10.57
CA GLN A 40 5.72 15.16 11.72
C GLN A 40 5.08 13.77 11.83
N ILE A 41 3.77 13.64 11.57
CA ILE A 41 3.09 12.34 11.50
C ILE A 41 3.78 11.45 10.46
N MET A 42 4.01 11.98 9.26
CA MET A 42 4.68 11.24 8.18
C MET A 42 6.12 10.86 8.52
N ASP A 43 6.86 11.74 9.15
CA ASP A 43 8.27 11.47 9.52
C ASP A 43 8.39 10.43 10.64
N LEU A 44 7.50 10.47 11.62
CA LEU A 44 7.57 9.65 12.83
C LEU A 44 6.93 8.28 12.66
N PHE A 45 5.82 8.19 11.92
CA PHE A 45 4.92 7.04 11.97
C PHE A 45 4.76 6.29 10.65
N VAL A 46 5.02 6.93 9.50
CA VAL A 46 4.85 6.25 8.19
C VAL A 46 5.90 5.16 8.00
N GLY A 47 5.41 3.97 7.67
CA GLY A 47 6.24 2.77 7.47
C GLY A 47 6.43 1.91 8.73
N GLY A 48 5.89 2.34 9.87
CA GLY A 48 5.82 1.57 11.11
C GLY A 48 4.54 0.72 11.23
N THR A 49 4.43 -0.01 12.35
CA THR A 49 3.18 -0.67 12.75
C THR A 49 2.36 0.28 13.63
N MET A 50 1.04 0.13 13.65
CA MET A 50 0.18 0.93 14.55
C MET A 50 0.52 0.70 16.03
N GLN A 51 0.98 -0.49 16.39
CA GLN A 51 1.50 -0.76 17.72
C GLN A 51 2.74 0.13 18.03
N GLY A 52 3.68 0.22 17.10
CA GLY A 52 4.85 1.10 17.25
C GLY A 52 4.49 2.58 17.29
N VAL A 53 3.44 2.99 16.56
CA VAL A 53 2.88 4.36 16.66
C VAL A 53 2.38 4.62 18.08
N MET A 54 1.60 3.70 18.66
CA MET A 54 1.06 3.81 20.02
C MET A 54 2.19 3.95 21.06
N GLU A 55 3.22 3.09 20.96
CA GLU A 55 4.37 3.11 21.86
C GLU A 55 5.13 4.44 21.77
N LEU A 56 5.45 4.90 20.56
CA LEU A 56 6.15 6.16 20.35
C LEU A 56 5.32 7.37 20.80
N ALA A 57 4.01 7.37 20.54
CA ALA A 57 3.13 8.44 21.00
C ALA A 57 3.02 8.52 22.52
N ARG A 58 3.00 7.39 23.22
CA ARG A 58 3.09 7.31 24.69
C ARG A 58 4.42 7.86 25.20
N ASP A 59 5.53 7.49 24.57
CA ASP A 59 6.87 8.02 24.92
C ASP A 59 6.96 9.54 24.72
N MET A 60 6.17 10.08 23.78
CA MET A 60 6.03 11.53 23.55
C MET A 60 5.02 12.21 24.49
N GLY A 61 4.37 11.46 25.37
CA GLY A 61 3.48 12.00 26.41
C GLY A 61 1.99 11.88 26.14
N ALA A 62 1.57 11.17 25.10
CA ALA A 62 0.14 10.90 24.88
C ALA A 62 -0.39 9.84 25.86
N GLU A 63 -1.50 10.12 26.54
CA GLU A 63 -2.13 9.18 27.48
C GLU A 63 -3.06 8.20 26.75
N LEU A 64 -2.49 7.33 25.93
CA LEU A 64 -3.24 6.35 25.15
C LEU A 64 -3.59 5.11 25.97
N SER A 65 -4.87 4.69 25.95
CA SER A 65 -5.32 3.43 26.55
C SER A 65 -4.90 2.21 25.73
N GLU A 66 -5.06 1.00 26.26
CA GLU A 66 -4.85 -0.24 25.51
C GLU A 66 -5.88 -0.41 24.37
N ALA A 67 -7.06 0.20 24.48
CA ALA A 67 -8.10 0.19 23.46
C ALA A 67 -7.86 1.19 22.31
N TRP A 68 -6.80 2.01 22.39
CA TRP A 68 -6.53 3.05 21.38
C TRP A 68 -6.34 2.49 19.96
N LEU A 69 -5.79 1.29 19.83
CA LEU A 69 -5.65 0.66 18.51
C LEU A 69 -7.00 0.42 17.84
N ASP A 70 -7.98 -0.07 18.58
CA ASP A 70 -9.33 -0.30 18.04
C ASP A 70 -10.02 1.03 17.71
N GLU A 71 -9.83 2.03 18.55
CA GLU A 71 -10.36 3.38 18.36
C GLU A 71 -9.83 4.01 17.06
N ILE A 72 -8.50 4.10 16.92
CA ILE A 72 -7.89 4.74 15.75
C ILE A 72 -8.19 4.00 14.45
N TYR A 73 -8.22 2.65 14.48
CA TYR A 73 -8.64 1.88 13.31
C TYR A 73 -10.10 2.14 12.96
N GLY A 74 -10.99 2.23 13.98
CA GLY A 74 -12.39 2.57 13.78
C GLY A 74 -12.56 3.93 13.10
N GLU A 75 -11.87 4.97 13.59
CA GLU A 75 -11.90 6.31 12.98
C GLU A 75 -11.34 6.32 11.55
N MET A 76 -10.21 5.63 11.32
CA MET A 76 -9.64 5.50 9.98
C MET A 76 -10.61 4.81 9.01
N PHE A 77 -11.28 3.73 9.44
CA PHE A 77 -12.21 3.00 8.59
C PHE A 77 -13.45 3.83 8.24
N VAL A 78 -13.94 4.64 9.19
CA VAL A 78 -15.02 5.61 8.92
C VAL A 78 -14.58 6.63 7.88
N ALA A 79 -13.42 7.25 8.04
CA ALA A 79 -12.91 8.23 7.09
C ALA A 79 -12.68 7.62 5.69
N LEU A 80 -12.06 6.44 5.63
CA LEU A 80 -11.81 5.73 4.38
C LEU A 80 -13.11 5.33 3.66
N SER A 81 -14.12 4.84 4.40
CA SER A 81 -15.40 4.45 3.82
C SER A 81 -16.16 5.63 3.19
N ARG A 82 -15.91 6.84 3.67
CA ARG A 82 -16.56 8.05 3.20
C ARG A 82 -15.81 8.72 2.06
N ASP A 83 -14.50 8.89 2.17
CA ASP A 83 -13.75 9.88 1.41
C ASP A 83 -12.57 9.30 0.58
N VAL A 84 -12.22 8.00 0.70
CA VAL A 84 -11.09 7.45 -0.08
C VAL A 84 -11.37 7.49 -1.57
N GLU A 85 -10.36 7.86 -2.34
CA GLU A 85 -10.39 7.90 -3.81
C GLU A 85 -9.33 6.96 -4.40
N LEU A 86 -9.45 6.65 -5.68
CA LEU A 86 -8.40 5.97 -6.43
C LEU A 86 -7.19 6.90 -6.61
N VAL A 87 -6.01 6.34 -6.62
CA VAL A 87 -4.84 7.04 -7.15
C VAL A 87 -5.11 7.41 -8.60
N ALA A 88 -4.89 8.68 -8.95
CA ALA A 88 -5.23 9.21 -10.27
C ALA A 88 -4.58 8.40 -11.40
N GLY A 89 -5.39 7.86 -12.31
CA GLY A 89 -4.98 7.12 -13.49
C GLY A 89 -4.78 5.62 -13.29
N VAL A 90 -4.98 5.07 -12.08
CA VAL A 90 -4.86 3.62 -11.83
C VAL A 90 -5.87 2.81 -12.63
N ASP A 91 -7.09 3.32 -12.77
CA ASP A 91 -8.17 2.74 -13.57
C ASP A 91 -7.73 2.56 -15.04
N THR A 92 -7.14 3.58 -15.63
CA THR A 92 -6.58 3.54 -16.99
C THR A 92 -5.46 2.51 -17.13
N VAL A 93 -4.60 2.38 -16.12
CA VAL A 93 -3.55 1.34 -16.10
C VAL A 93 -4.17 -0.05 -16.13
N LEU A 94 -5.18 -0.30 -15.29
CA LEU A 94 -5.86 -1.59 -15.25
C LEU A 94 -6.58 -1.90 -16.57
N ASP A 95 -7.20 -0.89 -17.23
CA ASP A 95 -7.82 -1.07 -18.55
C ASP A 95 -6.78 -1.47 -19.61
N ARG A 96 -5.58 -0.89 -19.57
CA ARG A 96 -4.47 -1.25 -20.46
C ARG A 96 -3.98 -2.68 -20.20
N LEU A 97 -3.89 -3.10 -18.94
CA LEU A 97 -3.54 -4.48 -18.57
C LEU A 97 -4.60 -5.48 -19.06
N ASP A 98 -5.90 -5.16 -18.89
CA ASP A 98 -7.00 -5.99 -19.40
C ASP A 98 -6.94 -6.13 -20.90
N ALA A 99 -6.79 -5.02 -21.64
CA ALA A 99 -6.66 -5.02 -23.11
C ALA A 99 -5.44 -5.82 -23.57
N ALA A 100 -4.40 -5.86 -22.76
CA ALA A 100 -3.17 -6.58 -23.00
C ALA A 100 -3.21 -8.06 -22.58
N GLY A 101 -4.28 -8.49 -21.88
CA GLY A 101 -4.40 -9.85 -21.33
C GLY A 101 -3.40 -10.16 -20.23
N ILE A 102 -2.92 -9.15 -19.49
CA ILE A 102 -1.98 -9.33 -18.38
C ILE A 102 -2.76 -9.37 -17.08
N PRO A 103 -2.74 -10.48 -16.34
CA PRO A 103 -3.37 -10.57 -15.03
C PRO A 103 -2.67 -9.64 -14.03
N TYR A 104 -3.45 -9.19 -13.04
CA TYR A 104 -2.94 -8.38 -11.95
C TYR A 104 -3.56 -8.78 -10.62
N ALA A 105 -2.89 -8.47 -9.52
CA ALA A 105 -3.29 -8.78 -8.16
C ALA A 105 -2.95 -7.62 -7.22
N ILE A 106 -3.48 -7.65 -6.00
CA ILE A 106 -3.06 -6.78 -4.89
C ILE A 106 -2.29 -7.62 -3.88
N GLY A 107 -1.15 -7.09 -3.40
CA GLY A 107 -0.41 -7.63 -2.27
C GLY A 107 -0.08 -6.52 -1.27
N SER A 108 -0.73 -6.52 -0.09
CA SER A 108 -0.68 -5.42 0.88
C SER A 108 -0.34 -5.87 2.30
N ASN A 109 0.26 -4.98 3.09
CA ASN A 109 0.35 -5.13 4.56
C ASN A 109 -0.95 -4.69 5.27
N GLY A 110 -1.92 -4.14 4.56
CA GLY A 110 -3.23 -3.82 5.09
C GLY A 110 -4.05 -5.08 5.45
N PRO A 111 -4.87 -5.04 6.51
CA PRO A 111 -5.81 -6.12 6.80
C PRO A 111 -6.91 -6.20 5.73
N HIS A 112 -7.51 -7.38 5.54
CA HIS A 112 -8.59 -7.58 4.58
C HIS A 112 -9.74 -6.60 4.79
N ALA A 113 -10.11 -6.32 6.05
CA ALA A 113 -11.20 -5.39 6.39
C ALA A 113 -10.95 -3.98 5.83
N LYS A 114 -9.70 -3.47 5.89
CA LYS A 114 -9.34 -2.17 5.32
C LYS A 114 -9.47 -2.17 3.80
N MET A 115 -8.90 -3.18 3.14
CA MET A 115 -8.96 -3.31 1.68
C MET A 115 -10.40 -3.49 1.19
N ASP A 116 -11.23 -4.22 1.93
CA ASP A 116 -12.65 -4.37 1.63
C ASP A 116 -13.37 -3.01 1.59
N ILE A 117 -13.15 -2.19 2.61
CA ILE A 117 -13.71 -0.84 2.69
C ILE A 117 -13.24 0.03 1.51
N THR A 118 -11.92 0.14 1.32
CA THR A 118 -11.35 1.07 0.34
C THR A 118 -11.65 0.69 -1.10
N LEU A 119 -11.52 -0.60 -1.44
CA LEU A 119 -11.79 -1.11 -2.78
C LEU A 119 -13.29 -1.14 -3.12
N THR A 120 -14.16 -1.33 -2.13
CA THR A 120 -15.62 -1.22 -2.32
C THR A 120 -16.03 0.23 -2.54
N LYS A 121 -15.54 1.15 -1.69
CA LYS A 121 -15.81 2.59 -1.82
C LYS A 121 -15.40 3.14 -3.18
N THR A 122 -14.25 2.72 -3.69
CA THR A 122 -13.73 3.15 -5.00
C THR A 122 -14.27 2.34 -6.19
N ALA A 123 -15.21 1.42 -5.95
CA ALA A 123 -15.85 0.56 -6.96
C ALA A 123 -14.88 -0.31 -7.79
N ILE A 124 -13.65 -0.54 -7.31
CA ILE A 124 -12.62 -1.29 -8.05
C ILE A 124 -12.49 -2.75 -7.59
N LYS A 125 -13.11 -3.12 -6.46
CA LYS A 125 -12.97 -4.42 -5.81
C LYS A 125 -13.22 -5.60 -6.76
N ALA A 126 -14.27 -5.52 -7.59
CA ALA A 126 -14.63 -6.59 -8.51
C ALA A 126 -13.52 -6.93 -9.53
N ARG A 127 -12.67 -5.95 -9.88
CA ARG A 127 -11.53 -6.17 -10.79
C ARG A 127 -10.44 -7.06 -10.17
N PHE A 128 -10.40 -7.18 -8.85
CA PHE A 128 -9.41 -7.96 -8.09
C PHE A 128 -10.02 -9.18 -7.40
N GLU A 129 -11.23 -9.59 -7.75
CA GLU A 129 -11.89 -10.73 -7.11
C GLU A 129 -11.01 -11.98 -7.15
N GLY A 130 -10.80 -12.62 -5.97
CA GLY A 130 -9.92 -13.77 -5.79
C GLY A 130 -8.42 -13.49 -5.92
N ARG A 131 -8.00 -12.20 -6.02
CA ARG A 131 -6.61 -11.80 -6.24
C ARG A 131 -6.17 -10.66 -5.31
N ILE A 132 -6.69 -10.65 -4.09
CA ILE A 132 -6.34 -9.70 -3.04
C ILE A 132 -5.65 -10.47 -1.92
N TYR A 133 -4.40 -10.13 -1.66
CA TYR A 133 -3.56 -10.78 -0.67
C TYR A 133 -3.18 -9.78 0.41
N SER A 134 -3.41 -10.18 1.67
CA SER A 134 -3.15 -9.42 2.88
C SER A 134 -1.96 -10.00 3.64
N ARG A 135 -1.40 -9.21 4.56
CA ARG A 135 -0.52 -9.73 5.61
C ARG A 135 -1.16 -10.85 6.44
N GLU A 136 -2.49 -10.91 6.48
CA GLU A 136 -3.24 -11.92 7.23
C GLU A 136 -3.23 -13.30 6.55
N ASP A 137 -2.84 -13.37 5.28
CA ASP A 137 -2.76 -14.60 4.47
C ASP A 137 -1.38 -15.27 4.53
N VAL A 138 -0.41 -14.65 5.20
CA VAL A 138 1.01 -15.04 5.14
C VAL A 138 1.68 -15.07 6.51
N ALA A 139 2.81 -15.76 6.60
CA ALA A 139 3.53 -15.92 7.87
C ALA A 139 4.23 -14.62 8.30
N ALA A 140 4.74 -13.84 7.34
CA ALA A 140 5.46 -12.61 7.63
C ALA A 140 5.01 -11.46 6.70
N PRO A 141 4.74 -10.25 7.28
CA PRO A 141 4.40 -9.07 6.48
C PRO A 141 5.63 -8.52 5.75
N LYS A 142 5.42 -7.61 4.76
CA LYS A 142 6.50 -6.83 4.16
C LYS A 142 7.36 -6.18 5.28
N PRO A 143 8.68 -6.23 5.21
CA PRO A 143 9.52 -6.46 4.02
C PRO A 143 9.82 -7.94 3.71
N ALA A 144 9.18 -8.92 4.37
CA ALA A 144 9.24 -10.31 3.93
C ALA A 144 8.55 -10.48 2.56
N PRO A 145 9.00 -11.42 1.72
CA PRO A 145 8.50 -11.58 0.35
C PRO A 145 7.14 -12.28 0.26
N ASP A 146 6.63 -12.79 1.37
CA ASP A 146 5.58 -13.80 1.44
C ASP A 146 4.30 -13.43 0.70
N VAL A 147 3.81 -12.20 0.86
CA VAL A 147 2.58 -11.74 0.21
C VAL A 147 2.71 -11.71 -1.32
N TYR A 148 3.87 -11.32 -1.84
CA TYR A 148 4.11 -11.29 -3.28
C TYR A 148 4.36 -12.69 -3.85
N LEU A 149 5.08 -13.55 -3.11
CA LEU A 149 5.27 -14.95 -3.48
C LEU A 149 3.94 -15.70 -3.51
N LYS A 150 3.05 -15.45 -2.55
CA LYS A 150 1.71 -16.03 -2.53
C LYS A 150 0.90 -15.60 -3.76
N ALA A 151 0.88 -14.31 -4.09
CA ALA A 151 0.17 -13.80 -5.26
C ALA A 151 0.70 -14.44 -6.57
N ALA A 152 2.01 -14.58 -6.72
CA ALA A 152 2.63 -15.22 -7.87
C ALA A 152 2.33 -16.72 -7.93
N GLN A 153 2.38 -17.41 -6.79
CA GLN A 153 2.07 -18.84 -6.67
C GLN A 153 0.62 -19.14 -7.08
N ASP A 154 -0.35 -18.38 -6.55
CA ASP A 154 -1.76 -18.58 -6.84
C ASP A 154 -2.11 -18.26 -8.30
N ALA A 155 -1.36 -17.32 -8.91
CA ALA A 155 -1.46 -17.01 -10.33
C ALA A 155 -0.70 -18.02 -11.24
N GLY A 156 0.08 -18.95 -10.68
CA GLY A 156 0.90 -19.89 -11.46
C GLY A 156 2.03 -19.22 -12.24
N VAL A 157 2.53 -18.05 -11.81
CA VAL A 157 3.55 -17.26 -12.49
C VAL A 157 4.86 -17.30 -11.70
N ALA A 158 5.97 -17.53 -12.41
CA ALA A 158 7.29 -17.49 -11.78
C ALA A 158 7.64 -16.06 -11.29
N PRO A 159 8.26 -15.90 -10.11
CA PRO A 159 8.61 -14.58 -9.57
C PRO A 159 9.37 -13.68 -10.55
N ALA A 160 10.30 -14.24 -11.32
CA ALA A 160 11.08 -13.49 -12.32
C ALA A 160 10.23 -12.90 -13.47
N ASP A 161 9.02 -13.42 -13.69
CA ASP A 161 8.07 -12.95 -14.70
C ASP A 161 7.05 -11.93 -14.13
N CYS A 162 7.12 -11.66 -12.81
CA CYS A 162 6.28 -10.69 -12.13
C CYS A 162 6.91 -9.29 -12.09
N VAL A 163 6.04 -8.28 -12.05
CA VAL A 163 6.41 -6.90 -11.70
C VAL A 163 5.57 -6.45 -10.53
N VAL A 164 6.21 -5.92 -9.50
CA VAL A 164 5.57 -5.29 -8.34
C VAL A 164 5.53 -3.79 -8.54
N ILE A 165 4.41 -3.16 -8.24
CA ILE A 165 4.24 -1.70 -8.21
C ILE A 165 4.10 -1.28 -6.75
N GLU A 166 5.00 -0.43 -6.30
CA GLU A 166 5.17 -0.09 -4.88
C GLU A 166 5.55 1.37 -4.68
N ASP A 167 5.08 1.95 -3.57
CA ASP A 167 5.44 3.31 -3.18
C ASP A 167 6.28 3.36 -1.89
N SER A 168 6.44 2.23 -1.20
CA SER A 168 7.15 2.13 0.08
C SER A 168 8.49 1.41 -0.03
N ALA A 169 9.47 1.83 0.80
CA ALA A 169 10.75 1.12 0.89
C ALA A 169 10.60 -0.30 1.47
N SER A 170 9.60 -0.54 2.31
CA SER A 170 9.32 -1.85 2.89
C SER A 170 8.85 -2.83 1.83
N GLY A 171 7.87 -2.42 1.01
CA GLY A 171 7.35 -3.26 -0.05
C GLY A 171 8.33 -3.43 -1.21
N ALA A 172 9.11 -2.40 -1.55
CA ALA A 172 10.17 -2.54 -2.54
C ALA A 172 11.23 -3.58 -2.11
N ARG A 173 11.62 -3.61 -0.81
CA ARG A 173 12.48 -4.68 -0.27
C ARG A 173 11.82 -6.06 -0.35
N ALA A 174 10.51 -6.14 -0.10
CA ALA A 174 9.77 -7.40 -0.23
C ALA A 174 9.79 -7.92 -1.68
N ALA A 175 9.63 -7.04 -2.68
CA ALA A 175 9.74 -7.41 -4.09
C ALA A 175 11.13 -7.93 -4.46
N VAL A 176 12.19 -7.25 -4.00
CA VAL A 176 13.59 -7.72 -4.18
C VAL A 176 13.80 -9.08 -3.52
N ALA A 177 13.32 -9.27 -2.28
CA ALA A 177 13.42 -10.54 -1.56
C ALA A 177 12.64 -11.66 -2.26
N ALA A 178 11.51 -11.33 -2.93
CA ALA A 178 10.74 -12.25 -3.76
C ALA A 178 11.41 -12.55 -5.11
N LYS A 179 12.52 -11.90 -5.46
CA LYS A 179 13.18 -11.97 -6.79
C LYS A 179 12.27 -11.51 -7.93
N MET A 180 11.44 -10.52 -7.66
CA MET A 180 10.57 -9.86 -8.62
C MET A 180 11.15 -8.50 -9.01
N ARG A 181 10.85 -8.04 -10.23
CA ARG A 181 11.12 -6.64 -10.59
C ARG A 181 10.20 -5.73 -9.79
N CYS A 182 10.72 -4.58 -9.40
CA CYS A 182 9.97 -3.57 -8.67
C CYS A 182 9.98 -2.24 -9.42
N PHE A 183 8.81 -1.67 -9.69
CA PHE A 183 8.67 -0.31 -10.21
C PHE A 183 8.12 0.59 -9.09
N GLY A 184 8.94 1.56 -8.69
CA GLY A 184 8.66 2.43 -7.57
C GLY A 184 7.81 3.64 -7.97
N PHE A 185 6.62 3.76 -7.42
CA PHE A 185 5.76 4.94 -7.56
C PHE A 185 6.12 5.97 -6.49
N HIS A 186 6.63 7.13 -6.91
CA HIS A 186 7.16 8.14 -5.99
C HIS A 186 6.38 9.46 -6.02
N ALA A 187 5.04 9.40 -6.15
CA ALA A 187 4.22 10.61 -6.12
C ALA A 187 4.36 11.37 -4.80
N ASP A 188 4.20 10.67 -3.69
CA ASP A 188 4.27 11.23 -2.34
C ASP A 188 5.51 10.75 -1.55
N THR A 189 6.08 9.60 -1.92
CA THR A 189 7.29 9.05 -1.27
C THR A 189 8.58 9.66 -1.83
N PRO A 190 9.52 10.12 -0.97
CA PRO A 190 10.81 10.61 -1.43
C PRO A 190 11.56 9.58 -2.28
N ARG A 191 11.89 9.94 -3.52
CA ARG A 191 12.57 9.10 -4.51
C ARG A 191 13.79 8.34 -3.95
N LYS A 192 14.56 8.98 -3.06
CA LYS A 192 15.74 8.38 -2.41
C LYS A 192 15.45 7.12 -1.58
N LYS A 193 14.20 6.96 -1.09
CA LYS A 193 13.80 5.79 -0.31
C LYS A 193 13.56 4.56 -1.21
N LEU A 194 13.16 4.77 -2.47
CA LEU A 194 12.82 3.71 -3.43
C LEU A 194 14.02 3.33 -4.33
N THR A 195 14.84 4.31 -4.71
CA THR A 195 15.99 4.12 -5.62
C THR A 195 16.85 2.87 -5.34
N PRO A 196 17.16 2.49 -4.09
CA PRO A 196 18.01 1.32 -3.82
C PRO A 196 17.37 -0.03 -4.14
N HIS A 197 16.05 -0.07 -4.34
CA HIS A 197 15.26 -1.31 -4.35
C HIS A 197 14.39 -1.47 -5.61
N CYS A 198 14.33 -0.47 -6.48
CA CYS A 198 13.44 -0.48 -7.64
C CYS A 198 14.24 -0.47 -8.94
N ASP A 199 13.78 -1.25 -9.93
CA ASP A 199 14.36 -1.32 -11.27
C ASP A 199 13.99 -0.08 -12.11
N ALA A 200 12.85 0.53 -11.83
CA ALA A 200 12.39 1.77 -12.43
C ALA A 200 11.64 2.62 -11.41
N LEU A 201 11.62 3.93 -11.63
CA LEU A 201 10.89 4.88 -10.80
C LEU A 201 10.01 5.76 -11.69
N PHE A 202 8.77 6.01 -11.26
CA PHE A 202 7.81 6.85 -11.97
C PHE A 202 6.96 7.68 -10.98
N ALA A 203 6.46 8.82 -11.44
CA ALA A 203 5.74 9.76 -10.58
C ALA A 203 4.24 9.88 -10.92
N ARG A 204 3.82 9.39 -12.08
CA ARG A 204 2.42 9.44 -12.54
C ARG A 204 2.01 8.08 -13.04
N MET A 205 0.82 7.60 -12.66
CA MET A 205 0.29 6.32 -13.15
C MET A 205 0.22 6.25 -14.67
N SER A 206 0.04 7.39 -15.36
CA SER A 206 0.08 7.46 -16.82
C SER A 206 1.40 7.01 -17.45
N ASP A 207 2.50 7.00 -16.70
CA ASP A 207 3.82 6.59 -17.19
C ASP A 207 4.02 5.06 -17.08
N LEU A 208 3.19 4.38 -16.27
CA LEU A 208 3.35 2.96 -15.96
C LEU A 208 3.09 2.01 -17.15
N PRO A 209 2.08 2.25 -18.03
CA PRO A 209 1.87 1.39 -19.21
C PRO A 209 3.10 1.26 -20.09
N ASP A 210 3.80 2.37 -20.36
CA ASP A 210 5.02 2.36 -21.18
C ASP A 210 6.15 1.55 -20.51
N LEU A 211 6.30 1.65 -19.18
CA LEU A 211 7.26 0.87 -18.41
C LEU A 211 6.95 -0.63 -18.44
N LEU A 212 5.67 -0.98 -18.47
CA LEU A 212 5.20 -2.38 -18.54
C LEU A 212 5.21 -2.92 -19.99
N GLY A 213 5.29 -2.06 -20.99
CA GLY A 213 5.24 -2.41 -22.40
C GLY A 213 3.82 -2.76 -22.89
N VAL A 214 2.80 -2.00 -22.42
CA VAL A 214 1.36 -2.18 -22.73
C VAL A 214 0.69 -0.91 -23.19
#